data_3304db6c6d455a247aa4f6c8bd82c66a
#
_entry.id   3304db6c6d455a247aa4f6c8bd82c66a
#
_cell.length_a   1.000
_cell.length_b   1.000
_cell.length_c   1.000
_cell.angle_alpha   90.00
_cell.angle_beta   90.00
_cell.angle_gamma   90.00
#
_symmetry.space_group_name_H-M   'P 1'
#
loop_
_entity.id
_entity.type
_entity.pdbx_description
1 polymer ?
#
loop_
_entity_poly.entity_id
_entity_poly.type
_entity_poly.pdbx_seq_one_letter_code
_entity_poly.pdbx_strand_id
1 'polypeptide(L)'
;MKTILFITALFMSTLLSAQKPVEIPLWPNGAPNTNDLTGDQEDLDGGRVANVINPTITVYRPAKPNGMTILMCPGGGYARLAMNHEGHDMASWFNTQGITYAVLKYRMPNGNREVPLSDAEQAIRMIRQHAKEWGINPNQVGVMGASAGGHLAASLST
;
A
#
# COMPACT_ATOMS: atom_id res chain seq x y z
N MET A 1 41.27 -46.59 -20.88
CA MET A 1 39.90 -46.06 -21.04
C MET A 1 39.67 -44.99 -19.99
N LYS A 2 39.60 -43.70 -20.39
CA LYS A 2 39.31 -42.59 -19.48
C LYS A 2 37.81 -42.28 -19.56
N THR A 3 37.07 -42.54 -18.48
CA THR A 3 35.65 -42.27 -18.38
C THR A 3 35.47 -40.78 -18.07
N ILE A 4 34.94 -40.03 -19.03
CA ILE A 4 34.59 -38.61 -18.84
C ILE A 4 33.16 -38.55 -18.22
N LEU A 5 33.10 -38.11 -16.96
CA LEU A 5 31.86 -37.89 -16.24
C LEU A 5 31.29 -36.52 -16.63
N PHE A 6 30.21 -36.46 -17.41
CA PHE A 6 29.46 -35.25 -17.69
C PHE A 6 28.55 -34.95 -16.49
N ILE A 7 28.91 -33.91 -15.73
CA ILE A 7 28.01 -33.35 -14.71
C ILE A 7 27.12 -32.34 -15.42
N THR A 8 25.89 -32.71 -15.72
CA THR A 8 24.84 -31.80 -16.17
C THR A 8 24.32 -30.99 -14.96
N ALA A 9 24.80 -29.77 -14.81
CA ALA A 9 24.23 -28.80 -13.86
C ALA A 9 22.86 -28.38 -14.33
N LEU A 10 21.80 -28.86 -13.67
CA LEU A 10 20.44 -28.45 -13.91
C LEU A 10 20.23 -27.04 -13.28
N PHE A 11 20.32 -25.99 -14.08
CA PHE A 11 19.95 -24.64 -13.67
C PHE A 11 18.43 -24.58 -13.52
N MET A 12 17.94 -24.76 -12.30
CA MET A 12 16.56 -24.46 -11.95
C MET A 12 16.42 -22.94 -11.89
N SER A 13 16.03 -22.32 -13.02
CA SER A 13 15.62 -20.92 -13.06
C SER A 13 14.29 -20.81 -12.31
N THR A 14 14.32 -20.36 -11.07
CA THR A 14 13.13 -19.93 -10.36
C THR A 14 12.59 -18.70 -11.06
N LEU A 15 11.46 -18.82 -11.73
CA LEU A 15 10.71 -17.68 -12.27
C LEU A 15 10.25 -16.85 -11.07
N LEU A 16 10.99 -15.76 -10.79
CA LEU A 16 10.55 -14.75 -9.83
C LEU A 16 9.37 -14.01 -10.46
N SER A 17 8.17 -14.32 -9.99
CA SER A 17 6.95 -13.60 -10.36
C SER A 17 6.60 -12.56 -9.31
N ALA A 18 6.05 -11.43 -9.73
CA ALA A 18 5.44 -10.48 -8.80
C ALA A 18 4.36 -11.21 -7.97
N GLN A 19 4.35 -10.93 -6.68
CA GLN A 19 3.37 -11.54 -5.79
C GLN A 19 2.00 -10.90 -6.00
N LYS A 20 0.93 -11.67 -5.74
CA LYS A 20 -0.42 -11.10 -5.76
C LYS A 20 -0.53 -9.97 -4.74
N PRO A 21 -1.24 -8.88 -5.05
CA PRO A 21 -1.52 -7.83 -4.08
C PRO A 21 -2.20 -8.39 -2.83
N VAL A 22 -1.85 -7.84 -1.68
CA VAL A 22 -2.45 -8.22 -0.40
C VAL A 22 -3.14 -7.00 0.20
N GLU A 23 -4.44 -7.10 0.46
CA GLU A 23 -5.19 -6.08 1.19
C GLU A 23 -5.20 -6.43 2.69
N ILE A 24 -4.83 -5.47 3.54
CA ILE A 24 -4.66 -5.66 4.98
C ILE A 24 -5.46 -4.58 5.72
N PRO A 25 -6.40 -4.98 6.62
CA PRO A 25 -7.10 -4.04 7.48
C PRO A 25 -6.15 -3.32 8.43
N LEU A 26 -6.30 -2.00 8.58
CA LEU A 26 -5.45 -1.21 9.49
C LEU A 26 -5.79 -1.46 10.96
N TRP A 27 -7.05 -1.69 11.27
CA TRP A 27 -7.56 -1.74 12.63
C TRP A 27 -8.40 -3.01 12.86
N PRO A 28 -7.79 -4.20 12.88
CA PRO A 28 -8.55 -5.46 13.04
C PRO A 28 -9.26 -5.57 14.40
N ASN A 29 -8.82 -4.82 15.40
CA ASN A 29 -9.39 -4.79 16.75
C ASN A 29 -10.13 -3.48 17.08
N GLY A 30 -10.47 -2.67 16.06
CA GLY A 30 -11.11 -1.38 16.22
C GLY A 30 -10.14 -0.21 16.16
N ALA A 31 -10.57 0.88 15.51
CA ALA A 31 -9.80 2.10 15.36
C ALA A 31 -9.82 2.95 16.65
N PRO A 32 -8.78 3.77 16.89
CA PRO A 32 -8.68 4.61 18.10
C PRO A 32 -9.66 5.80 18.10
N ASN A 33 -10.24 6.13 16.96
CA ASN A 33 -11.15 7.24 16.75
C ASN A 33 -12.22 6.89 15.71
N THR A 34 -13.25 7.73 15.63
CA THR A 34 -14.35 7.57 14.68
C THR A 34 -14.56 8.85 13.88
N ASN A 35 -15.10 8.70 12.67
CA ASN A 35 -15.58 9.81 11.84
C ASN A 35 -17.12 9.94 11.92
N ASP A 36 -17.78 9.16 12.77
CA ASP A 36 -19.24 9.10 12.97
C ASP A 36 -20.06 8.86 11.68
N LEU A 37 -19.41 8.42 10.61
CA LEU A 37 -20.09 7.95 9.42
C LEU A 37 -20.65 6.55 9.67
N THR A 38 -21.84 6.31 9.14
CA THR A 38 -22.58 5.05 9.26
C THR A 38 -22.96 4.53 7.87
N GLY A 39 -23.39 3.29 7.79
CA GLY A 39 -23.72 2.62 6.54
C GLY A 39 -22.52 1.89 5.94
N ASP A 40 -22.71 1.39 4.73
CA ASP A 40 -21.68 0.64 4.02
C ASP A 40 -20.81 1.56 3.17
N GLN A 41 -19.59 1.08 2.84
CA GLN A 41 -18.75 1.71 1.83
C GLN A 41 -19.51 1.77 0.50
N GLU A 42 -19.37 2.86 -0.22
CA GLU A 42 -19.97 3.06 -1.53
C GLU A 42 -18.90 2.89 -2.62
N ASP A 43 -19.08 1.92 -3.50
CA ASP A 43 -18.26 1.77 -4.69
C ASP A 43 -18.85 2.60 -5.83
N LEU A 44 -18.06 3.57 -6.29
CA LEU A 44 -18.45 4.53 -7.32
C LEU A 44 -17.77 4.23 -8.65
N ASP A 45 -18.32 4.80 -9.73
CA ASP A 45 -17.75 4.65 -11.07
C ASP A 45 -16.28 5.09 -11.15
N GLY A 46 -15.51 4.42 -12.00
CA GLY A 46 -14.10 4.70 -12.24
C GLY A 46 -13.17 4.29 -11.09
N GLY A 47 -13.59 3.31 -10.29
CA GLY A 47 -12.78 2.77 -9.19
C GLY A 47 -12.58 3.78 -8.07
N ARG A 48 -13.60 4.58 -7.81
CA ARG A 48 -13.66 5.46 -6.65
C ARG A 48 -14.43 4.80 -5.53
N VAL A 49 -14.12 5.15 -4.29
CA VAL A 49 -14.86 4.69 -3.11
C VAL A 49 -15.23 5.86 -2.21
N ALA A 50 -16.43 5.84 -1.65
CA ALA A 50 -16.88 6.80 -0.64
C ALA A 50 -17.31 6.06 0.63
N ASN A 51 -17.64 6.81 1.67
CA ASN A 51 -18.08 6.28 2.97
C ASN A 51 -17.16 5.17 3.52
N VAL A 52 -15.83 5.38 3.43
CA VAL A 52 -14.86 4.41 3.97
C VAL A 52 -14.93 4.42 5.48
N ILE A 53 -15.34 3.29 6.07
CA ILE A 53 -15.37 3.05 7.51
C ILE A 53 -14.36 1.97 7.93
N ASN A 54 -13.98 1.09 7.01
CA ASN A 54 -12.99 0.03 7.21
C ASN A 54 -11.73 0.34 6.41
N PRO A 55 -10.73 1.05 7.00
CA PRO A 55 -9.54 1.43 6.29
C PRO A 55 -8.59 0.25 6.09
N THR A 56 -7.94 0.20 4.93
CA THR A 56 -7.01 -0.86 4.56
C THR A 56 -5.78 -0.30 3.85
N ILE A 57 -4.72 -1.09 3.77
CA ILE A 57 -3.66 -0.91 2.79
C ILE A 57 -3.66 -2.08 1.80
N THR A 58 -3.49 -1.78 0.51
CA THR A 58 -3.23 -2.79 -0.52
C THR A 58 -1.76 -2.74 -0.89
N VAL A 59 -1.02 -3.82 -0.62
CA VAL A 59 0.43 -3.88 -0.81
C VAL A 59 0.79 -4.67 -2.06
N TYR A 60 1.56 -4.04 -2.94
CA TYR A 60 2.10 -4.57 -4.17
C TYR A 60 3.59 -4.80 -4.01
N ARG A 61 4.01 -6.07 -3.97
CA ARG A 61 5.40 -6.43 -3.76
C ARG A 61 6.07 -6.79 -5.09
N PRO A 62 7.22 -6.19 -5.44
CA PRO A 62 7.96 -6.54 -6.64
C PRO A 62 8.60 -7.93 -6.50
N ALA A 63 8.88 -8.58 -7.62
CA ALA A 63 9.58 -9.87 -7.63
C ALA A 63 10.99 -9.78 -7.00
N LYS A 64 11.64 -8.62 -7.14
CA LYS A 64 12.96 -8.31 -6.56
C LYS A 64 12.91 -6.97 -5.83
N PRO A 65 12.62 -6.95 -4.51
CA PRO A 65 12.60 -5.71 -3.75
C PRO A 65 13.99 -5.05 -3.69
N ASN A 66 14.03 -3.71 -3.85
CA ASN A 66 15.24 -2.92 -3.67
C ASN A 66 15.36 -2.33 -2.25
N GLY A 67 14.41 -2.63 -1.37
CA GLY A 67 14.32 -2.13 -0.01
C GLY A 67 13.46 -0.88 0.15
N MET A 68 13.18 -0.14 -0.91
CA MET A 68 12.35 1.06 -0.86
C MET A 68 10.87 0.73 -0.84
N THR A 69 10.09 1.56 -0.14
CA THR A 69 8.63 1.46 -0.11
C THR A 69 8.00 2.84 -0.25
N ILE A 70 6.91 2.92 -0.99
CA ILE A 70 6.08 4.12 -1.11
C ILE A 70 4.67 3.79 -0.62
N LEU A 71 4.16 4.60 0.32
CA LEU A 71 2.76 4.65 0.70
C LEU A 71 2.07 5.74 -0.11
N MET A 72 1.07 5.36 -0.90
CA MET A 72 0.25 6.27 -1.69
C MET A 72 -1.07 6.57 -0.97
N CYS A 73 -1.36 7.87 -0.82
CA CYS A 73 -2.62 8.40 -0.32
C CYS A 73 -3.42 8.98 -1.51
N PRO A 74 -4.45 8.28 -2.02
CA PRO A 74 -5.28 8.80 -3.10
C PRO A 74 -6.04 10.07 -2.70
N GLY A 75 -6.34 10.93 -3.67
CA GLY A 75 -7.19 12.10 -3.47
C GLY A 75 -8.67 11.80 -3.63
N GLY A 76 -9.48 12.85 -3.62
CA GLY A 76 -10.94 12.79 -3.77
C GLY A 76 -11.66 13.77 -2.85
N GLY A 77 -10.99 14.86 -2.45
CA GLY A 77 -11.58 15.96 -1.70
C GLY A 77 -12.01 15.61 -0.28
N TYR A 78 -11.49 14.53 0.30
CA TYR A 78 -11.94 13.97 1.59
C TYR A 78 -13.42 13.56 1.62
N ALA A 79 -14.08 13.47 0.46
CA ALA A 79 -15.44 12.95 0.31
C ALA A 79 -15.45 11.54 -0.31
N ARG A 80 -14.41 11.20 -1.03
CA ARG A 80 -14.18 9.89 -1.67
C ARG A 80 -12.69 9.66 -1.89
N LEU A 81 -12.32 8.47 -2.35
CA LEU A 81 -10.95 8.11 -2.76
C LEU A 81 -10.94 7.67 -4.22
N ALA A 82 -10.00 8.20 -4.98
CA ALA A 82 -9.75 7.84 -6.38
C ALA A 82 -8.82 6.60 -6.46
N MET A 83 -9.29 5.45 -5.97
CA MET A 83 -8.46 4.28 -5.70
C MET A 83 -7.73 3.73 -6.92
N ASN A 84 -8.33 3.77 -8.13
CA ASN A 84 -7.69 3.24 -9.32
C ASN A 84 -6.62 4.23 -9.84
N HIS A 85 -7.03 5.33 -10.45
CA HIS A 85 -6.12 6.22 -11.22
C HIS A 85 -5.13 7.03 -10.35
N GLU A 86 -5.42 7.26 -9.07
CA GLU A 86 -4.49 7.89 -8.11
C GLU A 86 -3.90 6.88 -7.12
N GLY A 87 -4.11 5.59 -7.34
CA GLY A 87 -3.65 4.53 -6.45
C GLY A 87 -3.15 3.31 -7.22
N HIS A 88 -4.04 2.35 -7.45
CA HIS A 88 -3.69 1.02 -7.93
C HIS A 88 -2.99 0.99 -9.30
N ASP A 89 -3.35 1.89 -10.23
CA ASP A 89 -2.81 1.91 -11.60
C ASP A 89 -1.30 2.19 -11.65
N MET A 90 -0.73 2.83 -10.63
CA MET A 90 0.70 3.09 -10.54
C MET A 90 1.53 1.91 -10.02
N ALA A 91 0.89 0.88 -9.48
CA ALA A 91 1.57 -0.21 -8.79
C ALA A 91 2.58 -0.95 -9.68
N SER A 92 2.21 -1.23 -10.93
CA SER A 92 3.10 -1.94 -11.86
C SER A 92 4.37 -1.17 -12.15
N TRP A 93 4.27 0.16 -12.31
CA TRP A 93 5.43 1.02 -12.55
C TRP A 93 6.42 0.97 -11.37
N PHE A 94 5.94 1.16 -10.13
CA PHE A 94 6.79 1.08 -8.94
C PHE A 94 7.43 -0.29 -8.79
N ASN A 95 6.67 -1.37 -9.02
CA ASN A 95 7.19 -2.73 -8.93
C ASN A 95 8.27 -3.02 -9.99
N THR A 96 8.21 -2.45 -11.19
CA THR A 96 9.27 -2.59 -12.19
C THR A 96 10.58 -1.94 -11.75
N GLN A 97 10.53 -0.94 -10.85
CA GLN A 97 11.70 -0.30 -10.24
C GLN A 97 12.20 -1.05 -8.97
N GLY A 98 11.58 -2.17 -8.62
CA GLY A 98 11.90 -2.91 -7.39
C GLY A 98 11.36 -2.27 -6.12
N ILE A 99 10.47 -1.27 -6.23
CA ILE A 99 9.89 -0.56 -5.10
C ILE A 99 8.61 -1.28 -4.66
N THR A 100 8.50 -1.58 -3.36
CA THR A 100 7.24 -2.01 -2.76
C THR A 100 6.29 -0.82 -2.73
N TYR A 101 5.08 -1.03 -3.21
CA TYR A 101 4.08 0.04 -3.33
C TYR A 101 2.84 -0.33 -2.53
N ALA A 102 2.37 0.58 -1.70
CA ALA A 102 1.19 0.39 -0.88
C ALA A 102 0.17 1.51 -1.14
N VAL A 103 -1.09 1.16 -1.34
CA VAL A 103 -2.19 2.11 -1.54
C VAL A 103 -3.06 2.14 -0.30
N LEU A 104 -3.22 3.33 0.27
CA LEU A 104 -4.01 3.54 1.47
C LEU A 104 -5.46 3.86 1.13
N LYS A 105 -6.38 3.02 1.59
CA LYS A 105 -7.81 3.32 1.64
C LYS A 105 -8.11 3.86 3.04
N TYR A 106 -8.03 5.19 3.19
CA TYR A 106 -8.23 5.85 4.47
C TYR A 106 -9.67 6.30 4.68
N ARG A 107 -10.08 6.42 5.94
CA ARG A 107 -11.42 6.90 6.31
C ARG A 107 -11.59 8.38 6.00
N MET A 108 -12.80 8.74 5.63
CA MET A 108 -13.17 10.15 5.45
C MET A 108 -13.13 10.90 6.79
N PRO A 109 -12.66 12.15 6.82
CA PRO A 109 -12.54 12.91 8.07
C PRO A 109 -13.89 13.27 8.69
N ASN A 110 -14.93 13.60 7.89
CA ASN A 110 -16.21 14.10 8.36
C ASN A 110 -16.08 15.15 9.49
N GLY A 111 -15.20 16.15 9.28
CA GLY A 111 -14.89 17.20 10.26
C GLY A 111 -13.76 16.86 11.25
N ASN A 112 -13.38 15.60 11.39
CA ASN A 112 -12.29 15.16 12.27
C ASN A 112 -11.05 14.73 11.48
N ARG A 113 -10.09 15.63 11.29
CA ARG A 113 -8.85 15.38 10.53
C ARG A 113 -7.94 14.32 11.14
N GLU A 114 -8.07 14.04 12.42
CA GLU A 114 -7.28 13.00 13.11
C GLU A 114 -7.62 11.59 12.61
N VAL A 115 -8.81 11.39 12.03
CA VAL A 115 -9.24 10.08 11.54
C VAL A 115 -8.38 9.61 10.35
N PRO A 116 -8.29 10.32 9.22
CA PRO A 116 -7.41 9.90 8.13
C PRO A 116 -5.92 9.96 8.51
N LEU A 117 -5.51 10.87 9.40
CA LEU A 117 -4.13 10.96 9.86
C LEU A 117 -3.73 9.70 10.65
N SER A 118 -4.55 9.26 11.59
CA SER A 118 -4.30 8.02 12.35
C SER A 118 -4.24 6.78 11.45
N ASP A 119 -5.05 6.73 10.38
CA ASP A 119 -5.01 5.66 9.40
C ASP A 119 -3.67 5.66 8.63
N ALA A 120 -3.19 6.84 8.21
CA ALA A 120 -1.91 6.98 7.51
C ALA A 120 -0.72 6.62 8.41
N GLU A 121 -0.73 7.05 9.67
CA GLU A 121 0.27 6.67 10.67
C GLU A 121 0.29 5.15 10.90
N GLN A 122 -0.88 4.54 11.04
CA GLN A 122 -0.98 3.08 11.23
C GLN A 122 -0.46 2.33 10.01
N ALA A 123 -0.75 2.81 8.80
CA ALA A 123 -0.22 2.22 7.57
C ALA A 123 1.32 2.21 7.56
N ILE A 124 1.97 3.33 7.94
CA ILE A 124 3.43 3.40 8.06
C ILE A 124 3.95 2.43 9.11
N ARG A 125 3.31 2.35 10.28
CA ARG A 125 3.70 1.41 11.34
C ARG A 125 3.63 -0.04 10.84
N MET A 126 2.54 -0.41 10.17
CA MET A 126 2.36 -1.77 9.60
C MET A 126 3.41 -2.09 8.54
N ILE A 127 3.70 -1.16 7.61
CA ILE A 127 4.75 -1.33 6.61
C ILE A 127 6.09 -1.62 7.30
N ARG A 128 6.45 -0.85 8.33
CA ARG A 128 7.70 -1.05 9.08
C ARG A 128 7.72 -2.36 9.87
N GLN A 129 6.60 -2.78 10.45
CA GLN A 129 6.48 -4.05 11.16
C GLN A 129 6.69 -5.26 10.24
N HIS A 130 6.23 -5.18 8.99
CA HIS A 130 6.39 -6.24 7.98
C HIS A 130 7.70 -6.14 7.19
N ALA A 131 8.62 -5.26 7.57
CA ALA A 131 9.82 -4.96 6.79
C ALA A 131 10.63 -6.21 6.42
N LYS A 132 10.85 -7.10 7.39
CA LYS A 132 11.60 -8.36 7.16
C LYS A 132 10.87 -9.30 6.21
N GLU A 133 9.57 -9.47 6.39
CA GLU A 133 8.74 -10.36 5.57
C GLU A 133 8.67 -9.87 4.11
N TRP A 134 8.56 -8.55 3.93
CA TRP A 134 8.39 -7.96 2.59
C TRP A 134 9.70 -7.58 1.91
N GLY A 135 10.84 -7.80 2.56
CA GLY A 135 12.17 -7.49 2.00
C GLY A 135 12.42 -6.00 1.82
N ILE A 136 11.87 -5.17 2.72
CA ILE A 136 12.01 -3.71 2.69
C ILE A 136 12.90 -3.20 3.83
N ASN A 137 13.45 -2.01 3.65
CA ASN A 137 14.18 -1.28 4.70
C ASN A 137 13.20 -0.37 5.44
N PRO A 138 12.95 -0.54 6.75
CA PRO A 138 11.99 0.28 7.50
C PRO A 138 12.36 1.78 7.56
N ASN A 139 13.61 2.13 7.23
CA ASN A 139 14.09 3.51 7.16
C ASN A 139 13.97 4.12 5.74
N GLN A 140 13.52 3.33 4.75
CA GLN A 140 13.32 3.76 3.36
C GLN A 140 11.84 3.67 2.95
N VAL A 141 10.98 4.21 3.81
CA VAL A 141 9.54 4.30 3.58
C VAL A 141 9.19 5.75 3.31
N GLY A 142 8.82 6.03 2.08
CA GLY A 142 8.32 7.33 1.63
C GLY A 142 6.80 7.37 1.62
N VAL A 143 6.25 8.58 1.64
CA VAL A 143 4.82 8.84 1.44
C VAL A 143 4.62 9.76 0.26
N MET A 144 3.60 9.52 -0.51
CA MET A 144 3.13 10.39 -1.57
C MET A 144 1.61 10.48 -1.56
N GLY A 145 1.07 11.49 -2.21
CA GLY A 145 -0.38 11.63 -2.30
C GLY A 145 -0.80 12.63 -3.37
N ALA A 146 -2.04 12.49 -3.82
CA ALA A 146 -2.66 13.37 -4.79
C ALA A 146 -3.74 14.23 -4.13
N SER A 147 -3.82 15.53 -4.45
CA SER A 147 -4.89 16.42 -3.96
C SER A 147 -5.09 16.33 -2.43
N ALA A 148 -6.27 15.92 -1.95
CA ALA A 148 -6.53 15.70 -0.52
C ALA A 148 -5.58 14.66 0.10
N GLY A 149 -5.22 13.61 -0.64
CA GLY A 149 -4.21 12.66 -0.21
C GLY A 149 -2.80 13.26 -0.11
N GLY A 150 -2.49 14.26 -0.96
CA GLY A 150 -1.26 15.05 -0.86
C GLY A 150 -1.23 15.90 0.42
N HIS A 151 -2.35 16.49 0.80
CA HIS A 151 -2.50 17.18 2.09
C HIS A 151 -2.30 16.20 3.26
N LEU A 152 -2.90 14.99 3.18
CA LEU A 152 -2.70 13.95 4.20
C LEU A 152 -1.24 13.52 4.30
N ALA A 153 -0.57 13.29 3.16
CA ALA A 153 0.85 12.93 3.11
C ALA A 153 1.74 14.02 3.73
N ALA A 154 1.45 15.29 3.47
CA ALA A 154 2.14 16.42 4.07
C ALA A 154 1.92 16.47 5.60
N SER A 155 0.68 16.28 6.07
CA SER A 155 0.35 16.25 7.50
C SER A 155 1.05 15.10 8.25
N LEU A 156 1.24 13.95 7.57
CA LEU A 156 1.95 12.79 8.13
C LEU A 156 3.45 13.05 8.26
N SER A 157 4.00 14.00 7.50
CA SER A 157 5.44 14.29 7.42
C SER A 157 5.89 15.42 8.37
N THR A 158 4.97 16.06 9.08
CA THR A 158 5.21 17.17 10.01
C THR A 158 4.96 16.74 11.45
#